data_9c91a7e898ba390d964c058d2b999aff
#
_entry.id   9c91a7e898ba390d964c058d2b999aff
#
_cell.length_a   1.000
_cell.length_b   1.000
_cell.length_c   1.000
_cell.angle_alpha   90.00
_cell.angle_beta   90.00
_cell.angle_gamma   90.00
#
_symmetry.space_group_name_H-M   'P 1'
#
loop_
_entity.id
_entity.type
_entity.pdbx_description
1 polymer ?
#
loop_
_entity_poly.entity_id
_entity_poly.type
_entity_poly.pdbx_seq_one_letter_code
_entity_poly.pdbx_strand_id
1 'polypeptide(L)'
;MFLSADAICMTLDNVVSGLVVYPNKIHSHLIEELPFMATENIIMKLVSLGKSRQDAHEEIRILCHQASDVVKMEGKKNDLIERIKETEFFKPIWGELDDLLDPVNFIGRCPEQVLKFCGESGEVQEALKPYKKFIEESEDVELNV
;
A
#
# COMPACT_ATOMS: atom_id res chain seq x y z
N MET A 1 30.58 -17.00 16.23
CA MET A 1 29.79 -15.77 16.13
C MET A 1 29.88 -15.14 14.74
N PHE A 2 31.07 -14.76 14.23
CA PHE A 2 31.22 -14.13 12.90
C PHE A 2 30.76 -15.03 11.75
N LEU A 3 31.15 -16.31 11.72
CA LEU A 3 30.71 -17.26 10.70
C LEU A 3 29.18 -17.43 10.65
N SER A 4 28.50 -17.38 11.80
CA SER A 4 27.05 -17.46 11.83
C SER A 4 26.40 -16.18 11.32
N ALA A 5 26.96 -15.02 11.60
CA ALA A 5 26.49 -13.75 11.07
C ALA A 5 26.66 -13.68 9.55
N ASP A 6 27.81 -14.14 9.04
CA ASP A 6 28.10 -14.22 7.63
C ASP A 6 27.10 -15.14 6.91
N ALA A 7 26.88 -16.35 7.43
CA ALA A 7 25.88 -17.26 6.87
C ALA A 7 24.45 -16.68 6.84
N ILE A 8 24.07 -15.91 7.86
CA ILE A 8 22.77 -15.23 7.90
C ILE A 8 22.70 -14.16 6.80
N CYS A 9 23.75 -13.35 6.64
CA CYS A 9 23.79 -12.32 5.61
C CYS A 9 23.70 -12.92 4.21
N MET A 10 24.47 -13.97 3.93
CA MET A 10 24.45 -14.68 2.65
C MET A 10 23.09 -15.30 2.36
N THR A 11 22.46 -15.92 3.36
CA THR A 11 21.10 -16.50 3.22
C THR A 11 20.09 -15.40 2.93
N LEU A 12 20.17 -14.27 3.64
CA LEU A 12 19.28 -13.13 3.45
C LEU A 12 19.44 -12.53 2.05
N ASP A 13 20.67 -12.35 1.60
CA ASP A 13 20.96 -11.84 0.25
C ASP A 13 20.38 -12.76 -0.82
N ASN A 14 20.59 -14.07 -0.72
CA ASN A 14 20.00 -15.06 -1.63
C ASN A 14 18.46 -14.99 -1.65
N VAL A 15 17.80 -14.90 -0.48
CA VAL A 15 16.35 -14.78 -0.40
C VAL A 15 15.86 -13.47 -1.03
N VAL A 16 16.50 -12.36 -0.73
CA VAL A 16 16.07 -11.03 -1.24
C VAL A 16 16.32 -10.91 -2.74
N SER A 17 17.45 -11.41 -3.24
CA SER A 17 17.75 -11.42 -4.67
C SER A 17 16.81 -12.31 -5.48
N GLY A 18 16.27 -13.37 -4.85
CA GLY A 18 15.30 -14.28 -5.46
C GLY A 18 13.84 -13.84 -5.35
N LEU A 19 13.55 -12.68 -4.74
CA LEU A 19 12.17 -12.21 -4.58
C LEU A 19 11.49 -11.90 -5.92
N VAL A 20 10.32 -12.47 -6.12
CA VAL A 20 9.49 -12.21 -7.30
C VAL A 20 8.30 -11.35 -6.90
N VAL A 21 8.16 -10.21 -7.56
CA VAL A 21 7.03 -9.29 -7.36
C VAL A 21 5.98 -9.57 -8.44
N TYR A 22 4.72 -9.71 -8.03
CA TYR A 22 3.57 -9.91 -8.92
C TYR A 22 2.68 -8.66 -8.95
N PRO A 23 2.97 -7.62 -9.76
CA PRO A 23 2.25 -6.35 -9.74
C PRO A 23 0.74 -6.50 -9.94
N ASN A 24 0.32 -7.37 -10.86
CA ASN A 24 -1.10 -7.59 -11.12
C ASN A 24 -1.84 -8.20 -9.92
N LYS A 25 -1.17 -9.09 -9.16
CA LYS A 25 -1.76 -9.68 -7.95
C LYS A 25 -1.87 -8.66 -6.83
N ILE A 26 -0.85 -7.84 -6.66
CA ILE A 26 -0.85 -6.72 -5.72
C ILE A 26 -1.98 -5.75 -6.07
N HIS A 27 -2.08 -5.36 -7.34
CA HIS A 27 -3.14 -4.46 -7.80
C HIS A 27 -4.54 -5.03 -7.57
N SER A 28 -4.77 -6.31 -7.92
CA SER A 28 -6.06 -6.96 -7.69
C SER A 28 -6.47 -6.93 -6.21
N HIS A 29 -5.54 -7.28 -5.31
CA HIS A 29 -5.79 -7.26 -3.88
C HIS A 29 -6.05 -5.84 -3.37
N LEU A 30 -5.26 -4.87 -3.83
CA LEU A 30 -5.44 -3.47 -3.46
C LEU A 30 -6.83 -2.94 -3.85
N ILE A 31 -7.29 -3.19 -5.07
CA ILE A 31 -8.61 -2.74 -5.55
C ILE A 31 -9.76 -3.38 -4.77
N GLU A 32 -9.61 -4.60 -4.27
CA GLU A 32 -10.60 -5.25 -3.42
C GLU A 32 -10.75 -4.55 -2.06
N GLU A 33 -9.65 -4.10 -1.46
CA GLU A 33 -9.61 -3.49 -0.11
C GLU A 33 -9.76 -1.96 -0.13
N LEU A 34 -9.37 -1.32 -1.22
CA LEU A 34 -9.29 0.14 -1.34
C LEU A 34 -10.60 0.86 -1.01
N PRO A 35 -11.80 0.37 -1.36
CA PRO A 35 -13.05 1.02 -1.00
C PRO A 35 -13.22 1.19 0.52
N PHE A 36 -12.82 0.19 1.31
CA PHE A 36 -12.87 0.29 2.78
C PHE A 36 -11.79 1.23 3.33
N MET A 37 -10.60 1.24 2.74
CA MET A 37 -9.51 2.12 3.13
C MET A 37 -9.82 3.59 2.86
N ALA A 38 -10.53 3.89 1.77
CA ALA A 38 -10.86 5.24 1.34
C ALA A 38 -11.99 5.91 2.16
N THR A 39 -12.65 5.20 3.05
CA THR A 39 -13.81 5.72 3.80
C THR A 39 -13.52 6.99 4.58
N GLU A 40 -12.34 7.12 5.19
CA GLU A 40 -11.96 8.34 5.90
C GLU A 40 -11.77 9.53 4.93
N ASN A 41 -11.17 9.30 3.76
CA ASN A 41 -11.00 10.34 2.73
C ASN A 41 -12.37 10.82 2.23
N ILE A 42 -13.33 9.91 2.06
CA ILE A 42 -14.71 10.20 1.69
C ILE A 42 -15.39 11.06 2.76
N ILE A 43 -15.27 10.68 4.03
CA ILE A 43 -15.82 11.45 5.16
C ILE A 43 -15.21 12.85 5.19
N MET A 44 -13.86 12.95 5.12
CA MET A 44 -13.17 14.24 5.15
C MET A 44 -13.57 15.14 4.00
N LYS A 45 -13.79 14.59 2.81
CA LYS A 45 -14.28 15.35 1.65
C LYS A 45 -15.68 15.88 1.89
N LEU A 46 -16.61 15.07 2.38
CA LEU A 46 -17.97 15.51 2.72
C LEU A 46 -17.98 16.61 3.78
N VAL A 47 -17.12 16.49 4.80
CA VAL A 47 -16.96 17.51 5.84
C VAL A 47 -16.44 18.82 5.26
N SER A 48 -15.50 18.78 4.33
CA SER A 48 -15.00 19.97 3.63
C SER A 48 -16.08 20.68 2.80
N LEU A 49 -17.11 19.95 2.37
CA LEU A 49 -18.29 20.48 1.69
C LEU A 49 -19.44 20.89 2.63
N GLY A 50 -19.16 20.91 3.95
CA GLY A 50 -20.10 21.39 4.97
C GLY A 50 -21.04 20.32 5.53
N LYS A 51 -20.85 19.02 5.24
CA LYS A 51 -21.61 17.95 5.87
C LYS A 51 -21.15 17.69 7.30
N SER A 52 -22.06 17.22 8.16
CA SER A 52 -21.71 16.75 9.50
C SER A 52 -20.80 15.53 9.43
N ARG A 53 -19.68 15.55 10.18
CA ARG A 53 -18.77 14.40 10.28
C ARG A 53 -19.45 13.17 10.89
N GLN A 54 -20.30 13.39 11.88
CA GLN A 54 -21.02 12.30 12.56
C GLN A 54 -22.01 11.63 11.63
N ASP A 55 -22.78 12.43 10.87
CA ASP A 55 -23.76 11.89 9.92
C ASP A 55 -23.03 11.15 8.78
N ALA A 56 -21.96 11.73 8.25
CA ALA A 56 -21.14 11.10 7.22
C ALA A 56 -20.52 9.78 7.68
N HIS A 57 -20.05 9.73 8.93
CA HIS A 57 -19.52 8.50 9.53
C HIS A 57 -20.61 7.43 9.69
N GLU A 58 -21.81 7.81 10.16
CA GLU A 58 -22.90 6.86 10.35
C GLU A 58 -23.41 6.30 9.01
N GLU A 59 -23.59 7.16 8.01
CA GLU A 59 -24.01 6.73 6.68
C GLU A 59 -23.00 5.75 6.05
N ILE A 60 -21.70 6.08 6.09
CA ILE A 60 -20.69 5.20 5.51
C ILE A 60 -20.52 3.91 6.31
N ARG A 61 -20.69 3.95 7.64
CA ARG A 61 -20.64 2.76 8.50
C ARG A 61 -21.71 1.75 8.09
N ILE A 62 -22.94 2.21 7.85
CA ILE A 62 -24.05 1.35 7.42
C ILE A 62 -23.69 0.67 6.08
N LEU A 63 -23.22 1.44 5.11
CA LEU A 63 -22.87 0.91 3.79
C LEU A 63 -21.67 -0.05 3.87
N CYS A 64 -20.66 0.24 4.71
CA CYS A 64 -19.53 -0.65 4.95
C CYS A 64 -19.95 -2.00 5.54
N HIS A 65 -20.88 -2.02 6.50
CA HIS A 65 -21.39 -3.28 7.04
C HIS A 65 -22.08 -4.11 5.97
N GLN A 66 -22.97 -3.49 5.18
CA GLN A 66 -23.65 -4.18 4.09
C GLN A 66 -22.68 -4.74 3.03
N ALA A 67 -21.70 -3.94 2.60
CA ALA A 67 -20.68 -4.39 1.65
C ALA A 67 -19.79 -5.49 2.24
N SER A 68 -19.43 -5.38 3.53
CA SER A 68 -18.69 -6.42 4.24
C SER A 68 -19.42 -7.75 4.30
N ASP A 69 -20.75 -7.72 4.49
CA ASP A 69 -21.56 -8.94 4.48
C ASP A 69 -21.57 -9.59 3.09
N VAL A 70 -21.67 -8.81 2.03
CA VAL A 70 -21.56 -9.30 0.64
C VAL A 70 -20.22 -9.99 0.38
N VAL A 71 -19.11 -9.36 0.84
CA VAL A 71 -17.77 -9.92 0.67
C VAL A 71 -17.57 -11.17 1.54
N LYS A 72 -17.93 -11.12 2.83
CA LYS A 72 -17.57 -12.15 3.80
C LYS A 72 -18.55 -13.32 3.84
N MET A 73 -19.85 -13.05 3.69
CA MET A 73 -20.88 -14.09 3.78
C MET A 73 -21.21 -14.67 2.41
N GLU A 74 -21.17 -13.87 1.35
CA GLU A 74 -21.55 -14.31 0.02
C GLU A 74 -20.35 -14.60 -0.91
N GLY A 75 -19.13 -14.20 -0.53
CA GLY A 75 -17.92 -14.39 -1.33
C GLY A 75 -17.93 -13.58 -2.64
N LYS A 76 -18.70 -12.51 -2.70
CA LYS A 76 -18.80 -11.62 -3.87
C LYS A 76 -17.78 -10.48 -3.77
N LYS A 77 -17.65 -9.71 -4.86
CA LYS A 77 -16.82 -8.53 -4.89
C LYS A 77 -17.37 -7.44 -3.97
N ASN A 78 -16.47 -6.59 -3.50
CA ASN A 78 -16.81 -5.40 -2.72
C ASN A 78 -17.64 -4.43 -3.57
N ASP A 79 -18.85 -4.12 -3.13
CA ASP A 79 -19.82 -3.24 -3.80
C ASP A 79 -20.04 -1.89 -3.07
N LEU A 80 -19.11 -1.54 -2.17
CA LEU A 80 -19.24 -0.32 -1.36
C LEU A 80 -19.35 0.95 -2.22
N ILE A 81 -18.60 1.04 -3.30
CA ILE A 81 -18.59 2.22 -4.16
C ILE A 81 -19.89 2.36 -4.93
N GLU A 82 -20.45 1.27 -5.40
CA GLU A 82 -21.79 1.22 -6.05
C GLU A 82 -22.86 1.72 -5.07
N ARG A 83 -22.85 1.23 -3.84
CA ARG A 83 -23.76 1.69 -2.77
C ARG A 83 -23.63 3.17 -2.47
N ILE A 84 -22.39 3.68 -2.42
CA ILE A 84 -22.14 5.13 -2.25
C ILE A 84 -22.71 5.91 -3.41
N LYS A 85 -22.56 5.44 -4.67
CA LYS A 85 -23.12 6.08 -5.88
C LYS A 85 -24.65 6.01 -5.95
N GLU A 86 -25.31 5.13 -5.21
CA GLU A 86 -26.76 5.02 -5.12
C GLU A 86 -27.35 5.81 -3.94
N THR A 87 -26.52 6.19 -2.97
CA THR A 87 -26.97 6.89 -1.74
C THR A 87 -26.88 8.40 -1.91
N GLU A 88 -28.03 9.08 -1.90
CA GLU A 88 -28.14 10.54 -2.18
C GLU A 88 -27.31 11.41 -1.22
N PHE A 89 -27.05 10.93 -0.02
CA PHE A 89 -26.19 11.63 0.94
C PHE A 89 -24.81 11.94 0.38
N PHE A 90 -24.24 11.03 -0.45
CA PHE A 90 -22.91 11.13 -1.05
C PHE A 90 -22.89 11.82 -2.42
N LYS A 91 -24.03 12.26 -2.92
CA LYS A 91 -24.17 12.92 -4.23
C LYS A 91 -23.15 14.05 -4.49
N PRO A 92 -22.81 14.90 -3.50
CA PRO A 92 -21.83 15.96 -3.71
C PRO A 92 -20.44 15.50 -4.12
N ILE A 93 -20.08 14.24 -3.86
CA ILE A 93 -18.74 13.70 -4.12
C ILE A 93 -18.71 12.63 -5.22
N TRP A 94 -19.84 12.28 -5.84
CA TRP A 94 -19.88 11.22 -6.85
C TRP A 94 -18.89 11.42 -8.01
N GLY A 95 -18.69 12.67 -8.43
CA GLY A 95 -17.74 13.02 -9.51
C GLY A 95 -16.27 12.97 -9.10
N GLU A 96 -15.97 12.85 -7.80
CA GLU A 96 -14.61 12.85 -7.25
C GLU A 96 -14.22 11.47 -6.66
N LEU A 97 -15.14 10.49 -6.69
CA LEU A 97 -14.89 9.18 -6.09
C LEU A 97 -13.71 8.46 -6.73
N ASP A 98 -13.52 8.59 -8.02
CA ASP A 98 -12.42 7.93 -8.73
C ASP A 98 -11.06 8.51 -8.28
N ASP A 99 -10.99 9.83 -8.07
CA ASP A 99 -9.80 10.47 -7.52
C ASP A 99 -9.55 10.09 -6.05
N LEU A 100 -10.62 9.99 -5.25
CA LEU A 100 -10.52 9.57 -3.84
C LEU A 100 -10.07 8.11 -3.69
N LEU A 101 -10.30 7.29 -4.72
CA LEU A 101 -9.92 5.88 -4.80
C LEU A 101 -8.59 5.64 -5.53
N ASP A 102 -7.87 6.69 -5.91
CA ASP A 102 -6.55 6.51 -6.52
C ASP A 102 -5.55 5.99 -5.45
N PRO A 103 -4.95 4.80 -5.67
CA PRO A 103 -3.95 4.23 -4.76
C PRO A 103 -2.79 5.18 -4.44
N VAL A 104 -2.45 6.07 -5.36
CA VAL A 104 -1.36 7.06 -5.19
C VAL A 104 -1.62 7.98 -3.99
N ASN A 105 -2.88 8.22 -3.63
CA ASN A 105 -3.24 9.05 -2.48
C ASN A 105 -2.95 8.38 -1.12
N PHE A 106 -2.61 7.09 -1.11
CA PHE A 106 -2.37 6.31 0.11
C PHE A 106 -0.90 5.97 0.36
N ILE A 107 0.00 6.24 -0.58
CA ILE A 107 1.42 5.91 -0.44
C ILE A 107 2.20 6.90 0.45
N GLY A 108 1.63 8.06 0.73
CA GLY A 108 2.26 9.10 1.56
C GLY A 108 3.67 9.47 1.10
N ARG A 109 4.63 9.41 2.02
CA ARG A 109 6.03 9.74 1.76
C ARG A 109 6.91 8.54 1.39
N CYS A 110 6.33 7.37 1.12
CA CYS A 110 7.10 6.16 0.80
C CYS A 110 8.10 6.36 -0.35
N PRO A 111 7.74 6.97 -1.51
CA PRO A 111 8.70 7.18 -2.60
C PRO A 111 9.89 8.05 -2.20
N GLU A 112 9.65 9.13 -1.45
CA GLU A 112 10.70 10.02 -0.95
C GLU A 112 11.65 9.28 0.02
N GLN A 113 11.08 8.49 0.92
CA GLN A 113 11.84 7.72 1.89
C GLN A 113 12.71 6.64 1.22
N VAL A 114 12.16 5.95 0.22
CA VAL A 114 12.91 4.96 -0.57
C VAL A 114 14.07 5.63 -1.30
N LEU A 115 13.84 6.76 -1.98
CA LEU A 115 14.90 7.48 -2.68
C LEU A 115 15.96 8.02 -1.70
N LYS A 116 15.54 8.53 -0.55
CA LYS A 116 16.48 9.02 0.47
C LYS A 116 17.35 7.90 1.03
N PHE A 117 16.83 6.72 1.22
CA PHE A 117 17.54 5.58 1.81
C PHE A 117 18.34 4.80 0.76
N CYS A 118 17.67 4.35 -0.33
CA CYS A 118 18.22 3.44 -1.33
C CYS A 118 18.69 4.12 -2.62
N GLY A 119 18.36 5.41 -2.86
CA GLY A 119 18.71 6.11 -4.10
C GLY A 119 20.22 6.20 -4.33
N GLU A 120 20.65 6.58 -5.55
CA GLU A 120 22.07 6.69 -5.94
C GLU A 120 22.91 7.57 -5.02
N SER A 121 22.31 8.59 -4.41
CA SER A 121 22.92 9.46 -3.40
C SER A 121 22.30 9.26 -2.01
N GLY A 122 21.68 8.10 -1.78
CA GLY A 122 20.96 7.78 -0.55
C GLY A 122 21.91 7.37 0.59
N GLU A 123 21.32 7.24 1.77
CA GLU A 123 22.05 6.92 3.01
C GLU A 123 22.84 5.61 2.91
N VAL A 124 22.28 4.59 2.22
CA VAL A 124 22.95 3.30 2.01
C VAL A 124 24.20 3.48 1.16
N GLN A 125 24.13 4.21 0.04
CA GLN A 125 25.25 4.44 -0.85
C GLN A 125 26.38 5.22 -0.15
N GLU A 126 26.01 6.23 0.65
CA GLU A 126 26.99 6.98 1.44
C GLU A 126 27.70 6.07 2.47
N ALA A 127 26.95 5.21 3.15
CA ALA A 127 27.50 4.27 4.13
C ALA A 127 28.42 3.21 3.50
N LEU A 128 28.17 2.82 2.25
CA LEU A 128 28.94 1.82 1.51
C LEU A 128 30.23 2.38 0.86
N LYS A 129 30.35 3.71 0.70
CA LYS A 129 31.52 4.33 0.07
C LYS A 129 32.89 3.85 0.62
N PRO A 130 33.11 3.73 1.95
CA PRO A 130 34.37 3.26 2.49
C PRO A 130 34.67 1.80 2.14
N TYR A 131 33.65 1.03 1.79
CA TYR A 131 33.74 -0.41 1.53
C TYR A 131 33.72 -0.77 0.05
N LYS A 132 33.65 0.23 -0.85
CA LYS A 132 33.47 0.03 -2.29
C LYS A 132 34.49 -0.97 -2.87
N LYS A 133 35.75 -0.88 -2.47
CA LYS A 133 36.80 -1.80 -2.92
C LYS A 133 36.52 -3.25 -2.51
N PHE A 134 36.03 -3.48 -1.28
CA PHE A 134 35.70 -4.82 -0.82
C PHE A 134 34.51 -5.39 -1.56
N ILE A 135 33.52 -4.54 -1.89
CA ILE A 135 32.30 -4.94 -2.63
C ILE A 135 32.71 -5.32 -4.07
N GLU A 136 33.57 -4.58 -4.73
CA GLU A 136 34.06 -4.86 -6.09
C GLU A 136 34.91 -6.11 -6.16
N GLU A 137 35.64 -6.45 -5.08
CA GLU A 137 36.51 -7.64 -5.00
C GLU A 137 35.78 -8.87 -4.43
N SER A 138 34.53 -8.73 -3.92
CA SER A 138 33.76 -9.86 -3.41
C SER A 138 33.20 -10.69 -4.56
N GLU A 139 33.30 -12.02 -4.43
CA GLU A 139 32.66 -12.95 -5.35
C GLU A 139 31.19 -13.17 -4.90
N ASP A 140 30.29 -13.18 -5.87
CA ASP A 140 28.89 -13.57 -5.61
C ASP A 140 28.85 -15.06 -5.24
N VAL A 141 28.35 -15.36 -4.06
CA VAL A 141 28.18 -16.75 -3.60
C VAL A 141 26.75 -17.19 -3.87
N GLU A 142 26.57 -18.02 -4.89
CA GLU A 142 25.29 -18.70 -5.13
C GLU A 142 25.10 -19.84 -4.13
N LEU A 143 24.04 -19.75 -3.33
CA LEU A 143 23.60 -20.88 -2.50
C LEU A 143 22.69 -21.78 -3.35
N ASN A 144 23.22 -22.91 -3.80
CA ASN A 144 22.42 -23.97 -4.41
C ASN A 144 21.71 -24.75 -3.30
N VAL A 145 20.42 -24.41 -3.07
CA VAL A 145 19.55 -25.11 -2.12
C VAL A 145 18.55 -25.97 -2.90
#